data_649ff92ff832dda8367e2b037ee6d4e5
#
_entry.id   649ff92ff832dda8367e2b037ee6d4e5
#
_cell.length_a   1.000
_cell.length_b   1.000
_cell.length_c   1.000
_cell.angle_alpha   90.00
_cell.angle_beta   90.00
_cell.angle_gamma   90.00
#
_symmetry.space_group_name_H-M   'P 1'
#
loop_
_entity.id
_entity.type
_entity.pdbx_description
1 polymer ?
#
loop_
_entity_poly.entity_id
_entity_poly.type
_entity_poly.pdbx_seq_one_letter_code
_entity_poly.pdbx_strand_id
1 'polypeptide(L)'
;RAALAHLIFNLFGVIWVLCVFYQFTDLVKWTIEQLGQANPDQLMSFIDENREVMPLLNDPNAVLTPAQETLRQQFLDAQVATSYGLSLFHTMFNLTNAMLLVGLAKLIEKTVIFLIPQKESEDDFRLAYISTGMLSTSELSILQADKEIAVYAKRNIKMFGIAKDVY
;
A
#
# COMPACT_ATOMS: atom_id res chain seq x y z
N ARG A 1 -2.54 -5.86 15.98
CA ARG A 1 -3.06 -6.65 14.86
C ARG A 1 -2.91 -5.93 13.52
N ALA A 2 -3.40 -4.68 13.40
CA ALA A 2 -3.31 -3.91 12.14
C ALA A 2 -1.87 -3.75 11.63
N ALA A 3 -0.92 -3.38 12.51
CA ALA A 3 0.49 -3.26 12.15
C ALA A 3 1.11 -4.59 11.66
N LEU A 4 0.74 -5.72 12.28
CA LEU A 4 1.20 -7.05 11.85
C LEU A 4 0.59 -7.44 10.50
N ALA A 5 -0.69 -7.17 10.28
CA ALA A 5 -1.33 -7.39 8.99
C ALA A 5 -0.65 -6.60 7.87
N HIS A 6 -0.31 -5.33 8.13
CA HIS A 6 0.42 -4.47 7.20
C HIS A 6 1.84 -4.98 6.91
N LEU A 7 2.55 -5.50 7.94
CA LEU A 7 3.87 -6.11 7.77
C LEU A 7 3.78 -7.36 6.88
N ILE A 8 2.84 -8.26 7.16
CA ILE A 8 2.63 -9.49 6.38
C ILE A 8 2.28 -9.13 4.92
N PHE A 9 1.43 -8.13 4.72
CA PHE A 9 1.06 -7.61 3.42
C PHE A 9 2.27 -7.16 2.61
N ASN A 10 3.12 -6.30 3.18
CA ASN A 10 4.31 -5.78 2.49
C ASN A 10 5.33 -6.89 2.23
N LEU A 11 5.57 -7.77 3.20
CA LEU A 11 6.51 -8.87 3.06
C LEU A 11 6.07 -9.84 1.94
N PHE A 12 4.78 -10.17 1.89
CA PHE A 12 4.23 -10.98 0.81
C PHE A 12 4.40 -10.27 -0.55
N GLY A 13 4.10 -8.97 -0.64
CA GLY A 13 4.28 -8.18 -1.85
C GLY A 13 5.72 -8.23 -2.38
N VAL A 14 6.70 -8.09 -1.50
CA VAL A 14 8.12 -8.18 -1.88
C VAL A 14 8.50 -9.58 -2.32
N ILE A 15 8.09 -10.62 -1.58
CA ILE A 15 8.47 -12.01 -1.88
C ILE A 15 7.93 -12.44 -3.25
N TRP A 16 6.64 -12.22 -3.53
CA TRP A 16 6.09 -12.68 -4.79
C TRP A 16 6.70 -11.95 -5.99
N VAL A 17 6.94 -10.63 -5.89
CA VAL A 17 7.54 -9.89 -7.01
C VAL A 17 8.99 -10.32 -7.25
N LEU A 18 9.75 -10.64 -6.21
CA LEU A 18 11.12 -11.19 -6.39
C LEU A 18 11.10 -12.53 -7.12
N CYS A 19 10.11 -13.39 -6.84
CA CYS A 19 9.99 -14.68 -7.53
C CYS A 19 9.66 -14.56 -9.02
N VAL A 20 8.93 -13.53 -9.44
CA VAL A 20 8.47 -13.34 -10.83
C VAL A 20 9.02 -12.06 -11.46
N PHE A 21 10.09 -11.50 -10.90
CA PHE A 21 10.60 -10.19 -11.29
C PHE A 21 10.84 -10.04 -12.79
N TYR A 22 11.54 -10.98 -13.38
CA TYR A 22 11.86 -10.93 -14.82
C TYR A 22 10.62 -11.06 -15.69
N GLN A 23 9.72 -12.00 -15.37
CA GLN A 23 8.46 -12.17 -16.10
C GLN A 23 7.56 -10.95 -15.97
N PHE A 24 7.56 -10.32 -14.79
CA PHE A 24 6.78 -9.12 -14.55
C PHE A 24 7.35 -7.91 -15.29
N THR A 25 8.67 -7.74 -15.32
CA THR A 25 9.32 -6.68 -16.12
C THR A 25 9.07 -6.87 -17.61
N ASP A 26 9.10 -8.11 -18.12
CA ASP A 26 8.81 -8.39 -19.52
C ASP A 26 7.36 -8.08 -19.87
N LEU A 27 6.41 -8.34 -18.97
CA LEU A 27 5.00 -7.94 -19.11
C LEU A 27 4.84 -6.41 -19.17
N VAL A 28 5.58 -5.69 -18.31
CA VAL A 28 5.58 -4.22 -18.31
C VAL A 28 6.12 -3.69 -19.64
N LYS A 29 7.25 -4.21 -20.13
CA LYS A 29 7.83 -3.83 -21.44
C LYS A 29 6.84 -4.08 -22.58
N TRP A 30 6.26 -5.26 -22.62
CA TRP A 30 5.23 -5.58 -23.62
C TRP A 30 4.06 -4.59 -23.58
N THR A 31 3.61 -4.23 -22.37
CA THR A 31 2.52 -3.25 -22.20
C THR A 31 2.92 -1.88 -22.73
N ILE A 32 4.16 -1.43 -22.46
CA ILE A 32 4.71 -0.17 -22.95
C ILE A 32 4.72 -0.14 -24.49
N GLU A 33 5.15 -1.21 -25.12
CA GLU A 33 5.17 -1.34 -26.58
C GLU A 33 3.76 -1.29 -27.18
N GLN A 34 2.77 -1.96 -26.54
CA GLN A 34 1.37 -1.89 -26.97
C GLN A 34 0.78 -0.46 -26.86
N LEU A 35 1.28 0.34 -25.91
CA LEU A 35 0.90 1.73 -25.75
C LEU A 35 1.65 2.67 -26.72
N GLY A 36 2.51 2.14 -27.59
CA GLY A 36 3.26 2.89 -28.58
C GLY A 36 4.39 3.75 -28.00
N GLN A 37 4.86 3.42 -26.80
CA GLN A 37 5.98 4.08 -26.14
C GLN A 37 7.30 3.39 -26.45
N ALA A 38 8.41 4.14 -26.35
CA ALA A 38 9.74 3.60 -26.55
C ALA A 38 10.13 2.60 -25.43
N ASN A 39 11.00 1.65 -25.77
CA ASN A 39 11.48 0.66 -24.81
C ASN A 39 12.35 1.32 -23.73
N PRO A 40 12.04 1.14 -22.42
CA PRO A 40 12.80 1.74 -21.32
C PRO A 40 14.26 1.26 -21.22
N ASP A 41 14.61 0.08 -21.81
CA ASP A 41 15.98 -0.43 -21.80
C ASP A 41 16.92 0.35 -22.71
N GLN A 42 16.40 1.17 -23.63
CA GLN A 42 17.20 1.96 -24.57
C GLN A 42 18.09 2.99 -23.87
N LEU A 43 17.76 3.46 -22.68
CA LEU A 43 18.55 4.44 -21.96
C LEU A 43 19.95 3.90 -21.61
N MET A 44 20.04 2.67 -21.11
CA MET A 44 21.32 2.07 -20.72
C MET A 44 22.20 1.81 -21.93
N SER A 45 21.65 1.21 -22.98
CA SER A 45 22.38 0.99 -24.22
C SER A 45 22.85 2.29 -24.86
N PHE A 46 22.01 3.32 -24.86
CA PHE A 46 22.38 4.64 -25.36
C PHE A 46 23.54 5.25 -24.57
N ILE A 47 23.51 5.18 -23.23
CA ILE A 47 24.59 5.71 -22.38
C ILE A 47 25.90 4.94 -22.64
N ASP A 48 25.87 3.63 -22.78
CA ASP A 48 27.06 2.83 -23.04
C ASP A 48 27.67 3.11 -24.43
N GLU A 49 26.82 3.25 -25.45
CA GLU A 49 27.24 3.55 -26.82
C GLU A 49 27.79 4.97 -26.97
N ASN A 50 27.28 5.93 -26.19
CA ASN A 50 27.62 7.35 -26.32
C ASN A 50 28.41 7.90 -25.11
N ARG A 51 29.09 7.03 -24.37
CA ARG A 51 29.73 7.35 -23.08
C ARG A 51 30.64 8.58 -23.12
N GLU A 52 31.39 8.74 -24.22
CA GLU A 52 32.34 9.84 -24.38
C GLU A 52 31.63 11.20 -24.56
N VAL A 53 30.47 11.21 -25.19
CA VAL A 53 29.70 12.43 -25.49
C VAL A 53 28.71 12.77 -24.36
N MET A 54 28.40 11.86 -23.47
CA MET A 54 27.44 12.05 -22.38
C MET A 54 27.67 13.30 -21.52
N PRO A 55 28.91 13.65 -21.12
CA PRO A 55 29.16 14.88 -20.36
C PRO A 55 28.71 16.15 -21.10
N LEU A 56 28.90 16.15 -22.43
CA LEU A 56 28.50 17.27 -23.28
C LEU A 56 26.97 17.31 -23.48
N LEU A 57 26.32 16.17 -23.67
CA LEU A 57 24.86 16.07 -23.83
C LEU A 57 24.11 16.50 -22.57
N ASN A 58 24.70 16.32 -21.40
CA ASN A 58 24.13 16.69 -20.11
C ASN A 58 24.35 18.14 -19.72
N ASP A 59 25.25 18.85 -20.39
CA ASP A 59 25.50 20.30 -20.13
C ASP A 59 24.44 21.15 -20.84
N PRO A 60 23.56 21.83 -20.08
CA PRO A 60 22.53 22.69 -20.67
C PRO A 60 23.10 23.89 -21.42
N ASN A 61 24.36 24.28 -21.17
CA ASN A 61 25.02 25.43 -21.78
C ASN A 61 25.97 25.04 -22.93
N ALA A 62 26.12 23.76 -23.22
CA ALA A 62 27.00 23.31 -24.29
C ALA A 62 26.49 23.73 -25.66
N VAL A 63 27.41 24.23 -26.48
CA VAL A 63 27.14 24.50 -27.91
C VAL A 63 27.28 23.18 -28.65
N LEU A 64 26.15 22.60 -29.06
CA LEU A 64 26.11 21.33 -29.76
C LEU A 64 26.13 21.47 -31.27
N THR A 65 26.75 20.55 -31.96
CA THR A 65 26.58 20.39 -33.40
C THR A 65 25.20 19.82 -33.72
N PRO A 66 24.66 19.94 -34.94
CA PRO A 66 23.37 19.37 -35.32
C PRO A 66 23.26 17.86 -35.04
N ALA A 67 24.36 17.12 -35.22
CA ALA A 67 24.43 15.69 -34.91
C ALA A 67 24.33 15.41 -33.39
N GLN A 68 25.00 16.23 -32.59
CA GLN A 68 24.95 16.11 -31.11
C GLN A 68 23.58 16.54 -30.56
N GLU A 69 22.91 17.49 -31.19
CA GLU A 69 21.55 17.88 -30.82
C GLU A 69 20.57 16.72 -31.07
N THR A 70 20.72 16.01 -32.17
CA THR A 70 19.95 14.80 -32.44
C THR A 70 20.19 13.72 -31.38
N LEU A 71 21.45 13.51 -30.99
CA LEU A 71 21.80 12.55 -29.91
C LEU A 71 21.20 12.99 -28.56
N ARG A 72 21.24 14.28 -28.26
CA ARG A 72 20.61 14.87 -27.06
C ARG A 72 19.12 14.59 -27.03
N GLN A 73 18.42 14.77 -28.15
CA GLN A 73 17.00 14.49 -28.23
C GLN A 73 16.71 13.00 -28.01
N GLN A 74 17.49 12.10 -28.63
CA GLN A 74 17.36 10.66 -28.40
C GLN A 74 17.60 10.27 -26.94
N PHE A 75 18.56 10.91 -26.30
CA PHE A 75 18.81 10.70 -24.86
C PHE A 75 17.62 11.12 -24.00
N LEU A 76 17.05 12.29 -24.27
CA LEU A 76 15.87 12.80 -23.56
C LEU A 76 14.66 11.87 -23.76
N ASP A 77 14.44 11.40 -24.99
CA ASP A 77 13.36 10.48 -25.30
C ASP A 77 13.54 9.15 -24.56
N ALA A 78 14.77 8.63 -24.47
CA ALA A 78 15.09 7.43 -23.71
C ALA A 78 14.90 7.63 -22.18
N GLN A 79 15.21 8.80 -21.64
CA GLN A 79 14.93 9.15 -20.24
C GLN A 79 13.43 9.17 -19.97
N VAL A 80 12.65 9.77 -20.86
CA VAL A 80 11.18 9.81 -20.73
C VAL A 80 10.61 8.40 -20.79
N ALA A 81 11.07 7.56 -21.73
CA ALA A 81 10.65 6.17 -21.84
C ALA A 81 10.93 5.36 -20.55
N THR A 82 12.12 5.55 -19.96
CA THR A 82 12.50 4.90 -18.70
C THR A 82 11.62 5.37 -17.53
N SER A 83 11.37 6.68 -17.44
CA SER A 83 10.50 7.25 -16.40
C SER A 83 9.06 6.74 -16.51
N TYR A 84 8.55 6.65 -17.74
CA TYR A 84 7.25 6.08 -18.03
C TYR A 84 7.19 4.59 -17.65
N GLY A 85 8.22 3.83 -18.01
CA GLY A 85 8.37 2.41 -17.67
C GLY A 85 8.35 2.16 -16.16
N LEU A 86 9.09 2.97 -15.40
CA LEU A 86 9.12 2.88 -13.94
C LEU A 86 7.75 3.21 -13.32
N SER A 87 7.07 4.23 -13.84
CA SER A 87 5.74 4.61 -13.38
C SER A 87 4.70 3.52 -13.67
N LEU A 88 4.75 2.92 -14.87
CA LEU A 88 3.87 1.83 -15.25
C LEU A 88 4.14 0.56 -14.43
N PHE A 89 5.43 0.21 -14.21
CA PHE A 89 5.82 -0.89 -13.33
C PHE A 89 5.21 -0.70 -11.94
N HIS A 90 5.36 0.48 -11.35
CA HIS A 90 4.82 0.78 -10.03
C HIS A 90 3.29 0.64 -9.99
N THR A 91 2.59 1.13 -11.00
CA THR A 91 1.14 1.04 -11.10
C THR A 91 0.67 -0.41 -11.24
N MET A 92 1.27 -1.16 -12.17
CA MET A 92 0.94 -2.56 -12.40
C MET A 92 1.26 -3.43 -11.18
N PHE A 93 2.41 -3.18 -10.52
CA PHE A 93 2.79 -3.86 -9.29
C PHE A 93 1.74 -3.64 -8.19
N ASN A 94 1.39 -2.39 -7.91
CA ASN A 94 0.41 -2.08 -6.86
C ASN A 94 -0.97 -2.66 -7.16
N LEU A 95 -1.42 -2.58 -8.42
CA LEU A 95 -2.70 -3.14 -8.83
C LEU A 95 -2.73 -4.67 -8.66
N THR A 96 -1.69 -5.35 -9.15
CA THR A 96 -1.55 -6.81 -9.01
C THR A 96 -1.46 -7.21 -7.54
N ASN A 97 -0.65 -6.49 -6.75
CA ASN A 97 -0.52 -6.75 -5.32
C ASN A 97 -1.86 -6.57 -4.59
N ALA A 98 -2.60 -5.51 -4.89
CA ALA A 98 -3.94 -5.29 -4.32
C ALA A 98 -4.91 -6.42 -4.68
N MET A 99 -4.95 -6.86 -5.94
CA MET A 99 -5.81 -7.97 -6.37
C MET A 99 -5.46 -9.28 -5.66
N LEU A 100 -4.18 -9.62 -5.56
CA LEU A 100 -3.72 -10.82 -4.85
C LEU A 100 -4.11 -10.78 -3.37
N LEU A 101 -3.97 -9.63 -2.74
CA LEU A 101 -4.21 -9.48 -1.31
C LEU A 101 -5.69 -9.46 -0.95
N VAL A 102 -6.56 -8.93 -1.81
CA VAL A 102 -8.02 -9.09 -1.64
C VAL A 102 -8.39 -10.57 -1.60
N GLY A 103 -7.81 -11.40 -2.47
CA GLY A 103 -8.00 -12.85 -2.48
C GLY A 103 -7.46 -13.54 -1.20
N LEU A 104 -6.37 -13.03 -0.63
CA LEU A 104 -5.70 -13.59 0.54
C LEU A 104 -6.14 -12.96 1.89
N ALA A 105 -7.05 -11.99 1.88
CA ALA A 105 -7.45 -11.23 3.07
C ALA A 105 -7.88 -12.14 4.25
N LYS A 106 -8.69 -13.17 3.98
CA LYS A 106 -9.13 -14.14 5.00
C LYS A 106 -7.98 -14.98 5.57
N LEU A 107 -6.97 -15.28 4.75
CA LEU A 107 -5.79 -16.02 5.20
C LEU A 107 -4.92 -15.13 6.10
N ILE A 108 -4.72 -13.88 5.71
CA ILE A 108 -3.99 -12.88 6.52
C ILE A 108 -4.70 -12.67 7.86
N GLU A 109 -6.02 -12.50 7.86
CA GLU A 109 -6.82 -12.35 9.06
C GLU A 109 -6.63 -13.54 10.02
N LYS A 110 -6.77 -14.79 9.52
CA LYS A 110 -6.54 -15.99 10.32
C LYS A 110 -5.13 -16.05 10.89
N THR A 111 -4.12 -15.71 10.10
CA THR A 111 -2.72 -15.70 10.53
C THR A 111 -2.49 -14.67 11.64
N VAL A 112 -3.04 -13.46 11.48
CA VAL A 112 -2.93 -12.40 12.48
C VAL A 112 -3.64 -12.77 13.79
N ILE A 113 -4.83 -13.37 13.70
CA ILE A 113 -5.58 -13.84 14.89
C ILE A 113 -4.81 -14.95 15.61
N PHE A 114 -4.20 -15.87 14.86
CA PHE A 114 -3.39 -16.96 15.43
C PHE A 114 -2.13 -16.43 16.13
N LEU A 115 -1.42 -15.46 15.54
CA LEU A 115 -0.19 -14.91 16.10
C LEU A 115 -0.44 -13.95 17.27
N ILE A 116 -1.55 -13.24 17.24
CA ILE A 116 -1.96 -12.31 18.31
C ILE A 116 -3.40 -12.66 18.71
N PRO A 117 -3.59 -13.69 19.52
CA PRO A 117 -4.92 -14.02 20.02
C PRO A 117 -5.50 -12.83 20.78
N GLN A 118 -6.80 -12.61 20.63
CA GLN A 118 -7.50 -11.62 21.42
C GLN A 118 -7.60 -12.19 22.83
N LYS A 119 -6.95 -11.55 23.80
CA LYS A 119 -7.45 -11.67 25.16
C LYS A 119 -8.89 -11.20 25.12
N GLU A 120 -9.82 -12.05 25.45
CA GLU A 120 -11.18 -11.62 25.73
C GLU A 120 -11.04 -10.47 26.74
N SER A 121 -11.21 -9.25 26.27
CA SER A 121 -11.38 -8.14 27.18
C SER A 121 -12.77 -8.37 27.76
N GLU A 122 -12.87 -8.45 29.07
CA GLU A 122 -14.15 -8.50 29.80
C GLU A 122 -15.08 -7.29 29.46
N ASP A 123 -14.58 -6.34 28.70
CA ASP A 123 -15.31 -5.22 28.13
C ASP A 123 -15.86 -5.60 26.73
N ASP A 124 -16.84 -6.50 26.71
CA ASP A 124 -17.68 -6.70 25.52
C ASP A 124 -18.48 -5.38 25.33
N PHE A 125 -18.23 -4.68 24.19
CA PHE A 125 -18.91 -3.41 23.86
C PHE A 125 -20.41 -3.59 23.60
N ARG A 126 -20.96 -4.73 23.95
CA ARG A 126 -22.40 -4.99 23.88
C ARG A 126 -23.11 -4.30 25.03
N LEU A 127 -24.32 -3.80 24.74
CA LEU A 127 -25.23 -3.33 25.76
C LEU A 127 -25.56 -4.52 26.71
N ALA A 128 -25.34 -4.32 28.01
CA ALA A 128 -25.48 -5.39 28.99
C ALA A 128 -26.94 -5.61 29.39
N TYR A 129 -27.73 -4.55 29.39
CA TYR A 129 -29.12 -4.55 29.90
C TYR A 129 -30.17 -4.28 28.83
N ILE A 130 -29.81 -3.76 27.66
CA ILE A 130 -30.72 -3.50 26.54
C ILE A 130 -30.55 -4.61 25.51
N SER A 131 -31.44 -5.60 25.49
CA SER A 131 -31.53 -6.59 24.43
C SER A 131 -32.47 -6.10 23.32
N THR A 132 -32.05 -6.18 22.08
CA THR A 132 -32.80 -5.81 20.86
C THR A 132 -34.02 -6.72 20.68
N GLY A 133 -35.08 -6.59 21.47
CA GLY A 133 -36.26 -7.39 21.22
C GLY A 133 -37.41 -7.32 22.21
N MET A 134 -37.23 -6.86 23.42
CA MET A 134 -38.29 -6.87 24.42
C MET A 134 -38.27 -5.64 25.36
N LEU A 135 -38.72 -4.51 24.84
CA LEU A 135 -39.10 -3.38 25.68
C LEU A 135 -40.60 -3.50 25.89
N SER A 136 -41.03 -4.28 26.88
CA SER A 136 -42.46 -4.56 27.07
C SER A 136 -43.23 -3.48 27.83
N THR A 137 -42.51 -2.60 28.55
CA THR A 137 -43.12 -1.44 29.24
C THR A 137 -42.15 -0.27 29.27
N SER A 138 -42.67 0.97 29.27
CA SER A 138 -41.84 2.19 29.31
C SER A 138 -41.03 2.30 30.61
N GLU A 139 -41.57 1.85 31.75
CA GLU A 139 -40.87 1.86 33.03
C GLU A 139 -39.66 0.93 33.05
N LEU A 140 -39.78 -0.26 32.48
CA LEU A 140 -38.72 -1.23 32.40
C LEU A 140 -37.61 -0.72 31.44
N SER A 141 -37.98 -0.05 30.36
CA SER A 141 -37.04 0.57 29.42
C SER A 141 -36.20 1.66 30.07
N ILE A 142 -36.80 2.50 30.91
CA ILE A 142 -36.08 3.54 31.66
C ILE A 142 -35.11 2.91 32.67
N LEU A 143 -35.52 1.89 33.39
CA LEU A 143 -34.67 1.20 34.36
C LEU A 143 -33.47 0.47 33.67
N GLN A 144 -33.70 -0.08 32.51
CA GLN A 144 -32.63 -0.72 31.73
C GLN A 144 -31.65 0.32 31.19
N ALA A 145 -32.14 1.45 30.69
CA ALA A 145 -31.29 2.54 30.23
C ALA A 145 -30.46 3.15 31.38
N ASP A 146 -31.01 3.31 32.56
CA ASP A 146 -30.27 3.80 33.74
C ASP A 146 -29.13 2.84 34.13
N LYS A 147 -29.39 1.53 34.13
CA LYS A 147 -28.35 0.52 34.36
C LYS A 147 -27.27 0.56 33.32
N GLU A 148 -27.63 0.75 32.05
CA GLU A 148 -26.65 0.82 30.95
C GLU A 148 -25.78 2.08 31.07
N ILE A 149 -26.38 3.22 31.44
CA ILE A 149 -25.64 4.46 31.71
C ILE A 149 -24.65 4.27 32.85
N ALA A 150 -25.02 3.55 33.91
CA ALA A 150 -24.13 3.26 35.03
C ALA A 150 -22.93 2.40 34.60
N VAL A 151 -23.13 1.40 33.73
CA VAL A 151 -22.04 0.59 33.14
C VAL A 151 -21.13 1.47 32.27
N TYR A 152 -21.72 2.32 31.45
CA TYR A 152 -20.97 3.24 30.61
C TYR A 152 -20.11 4.24 31.42
N ALA A 153 -20.66 4.78 32.49
CA ALA A 153 -19.93 5.67 33.42
C ALA A 153 -18.74 4.94 34.06
N LYS A 154 -18.89 3.68 34.50
CA LYS A 154 -17.79 2.88 35.05
C LYS A 154 -16.70 2.61 34.02
N ARG A 155 -17.06 2.33 32.77
CA ARG A 155 -16.10 2.15 31.67
C ARG A 155 -15.29 3.42 31.39
N ASN A 156 -15.95 4.58 31.38
CA ASN A 156 -15.29 5.87 31.21
C ASN A 156 -14.28 6.16 32.35
N ILE A 157 -14.65 5.90 33.59
CA ILE A 157 -13.76 6.06 34.75
C ILE A 157 -12.52 5.16 34.60
N LYS A 158 -12.71 3.90 34.20
CA LYS A 158 -11.59 2.98 33.93
C LYS A 158 -10.68 3.49 32.81
N MET A 159 -11.27 4.01 31.72
CA MET A 159 -10.48 4.61 30.62
C MET A 159 -9.64 5.81 31.07
N PHE A 160 -10.22 6.69 31.89
CA PHE A 160 -9.50 7.83 32.46
C PHE A 160 -8.38 7.38 33.41
N GLY A 161 -8.60 6.29 34.17
CA GLY A 161 -7.55 5.67 35.00
C GLY A 161 -6.37 5.22 34.14
N ILE A 162 -6.64 4.43 33.09
CA ILE A 162 -5.59 3.96 32.16
C ILE A 162 -4.85 5.14 31.49
N ALA A 163 -5.57 6.15 31.05
CA ALA A 163 -4.97 7.35 30.45
C ALA A 163 -4.05 8.08 31.42
N LYS A 164 -4.43 8.18 32.71
CA LYS A 164 -3.59 8.78 33.75
C LYS A 164 -2.32 8.01 34.02
N ASP A 165 -2.35 6.68 33.93
CA ASP A 165 -1.18 5.83 34.19
C ASP A 165 -0.16 5.82 33.02
N VAL A 166 -0.55 6.36 31.85
CA VAL A 166 0.31 6.48 30.66
C VAL A 166 1.03 7.83 30.61
N TYR A 167 0.56 8.83 31.34
CA TYR A 167 1.18 10.16 31.49
C TYR A 167 1.89 10.30 32.85
#